data_b1c3245b441e302417bc54f9db236963
#
_entry.id   b1c3245b441e302417bc54f9db236963
#
_cell.length_a   1.000
_cell.length_b   1.000
_cell.length_c   1.000
_cell.angle_alpha   90.00
_cell.angle_beta   90.00
_cell.angle_gamma   90.00
#
_symmetry.space_group_name_H-M   'P 1'
#
loop_
_entity.id
_entity.type
_entity.pdbx_description
1 polymer ?
#
loop_
_entity_poly.entity_id
_entity_poly.type
_entity_poly.pdbx_seq_one_letter_code
_entity_poly.pdbx_strand_id
1 'polypeptide(L)'
;MRRKNFILTILIFLFVNILSMAVENPTTLSDGLSLVDPTYQEALKDYKPNLENIDKIFNYIEKNIKEKGRAIFYSKLEKAKSEVIVTDENNNIIYIEKMPEKLIEMAPNLEMKQTYELKNGKTLEYSEMNTEMLGKKVKMKSETLRKTKINKKDAIKVLGSLDNLNNPSNNIYSNIQYSKIEIYDENNNLILTMNYKNNKMTIEQEVEGNQAKMIYLFDNTNSMSGRLETYINGNLVSVMQIKNSIPEGEAKIFYPSGKLLSIFNIKKGKPEGIMKTYYENGKTMTIINFKNGVQDGEAIEYDENGNVVEKVLYKNGKIIK
;
A
#
# COMPACT_ATOMS: atom_id res chain seq x y z
N MET A 1 3.66 -1.69 -19.27
CA MET A 1 3.87 -0.59 -18.31
C MET A 1 2.67 0.36 -18.19
N ARG A 2 1.88 0.57 -19.18
CA ARG A 2 0.75 1.49 -19.23
C ARG A 2 -0.53 0.89 -18.64
N ARG A 3 -0.70 -0.43 -18.66
CA ARG A 3 -1.64 -1.13 -17.77
C ARG A 3 -1.18 -1.16 -16.32
N LYS A 4 0.17 -1.18 -16.06
CA LYS A 4 0.65 -0.95 -14.69
C LYS A 4 0.06 0.32 -14.09
N ASN A 5 -0.22 1.36 -14.88
CA ASN A 5 -0.75 2.59 -14.32
C ASN A 5 -2.26 2.59 -14.20
N PHE A 6 -2.98 1.99 -15.12
CA PHE A 6 -4.43 1.80 -14.96
C PHE A 6 -4.70 0.76 -13.87
N ILE A 7 -4.01 -0.39 -13.91
CA ILE A 7 -4.05 -1.40 -12.85
C ILE A 7 -3.26 -0.93 -11.63
N LEU A 8 -2.15 -0.20 -11.76
CA LEU A 8 -1.44 0.40 -10.64
C LEU A 8 -2.28 1.50 -9.98
N THR A 9 -3.04 2.28 -10.71
CA THR A 9 -3.98 3.24 -10.12
C THR A 9 -5.14 2.50 -9.45
N ILE A 10 -5.63 1.41 -10.03
CA ILE A 10 -6.59 0.51 -9.35
C ILE A 10 -5.91 -0.22 -8.18
N LEU A 11 -4.68 -0.74 -8.31
CA LEU A 11 -3.94 -1.41 -7.23
C LEU A 11 -3.47 -0.43 -6.14
N ILE A 12 -3.11 0.80 -6.48
CA ILE A 12 -2.84 1.86 -5.50
C ILE A 12 -4.14 2.26 -4.81
N PHE A 13 -5.24 2.35 -5.53
CA PHE A 13 -6.57 2.53 -4.98
C PHE A 13 -6.95 1.38 -4.02
N LEU A 14 -6.65 0.13 -4.39
CA LEU A 14 -6.82 -1.04 -3.56
C LEU A 14 -5.88 -1.00 -2.34
N PHE A 15 -4.62 -0.61 -2.52
CA PHE A 15 -3.61 -0.48 -1.46
C PHE A 15 -3.98 0.59 -0.43
N VAL A 16 -4.54 1.70 -0.89
CA VAL A 16 -5.01 2.79 -0.02
C VAL A 16 -6.27 2.38 0.75
N ASN A 17 -7.17 1.60 0.15
CA ASN A 17 -8.31 1.01 0.87
C ASN A 17 -7.86 0.09 2.01
N ILE A 18 -6.81 -0.71 1.79
CA ILE A 18 -6.22 -1.59 2.80
C ILE A 18 -5.56 -0.79 3.94
N LEU A 19 -4.85 0.30 3.60
CA LEU A 19 -4.26 1.19 4.60
C LEU A 19 -5.31 1.92 5.45
N SER A 20 -6.44 2.34 4.85
CA SER A 20 -7.53 2.98 5.61
C SER A 20 -8.24 2.01 6.54
N MET A 21 -8.39 0.72 6.15
CA MET A 21 -8.92 -0.34 7.02
C MET A 21 -7.97 -0.67 8.20
N ALA A 22 -6.65 -0.63 7.97
CA ALA A 22 -5.65 -0.86 9.02
C ALA A 22 -5.63 0.25 10.09
N VAL A 23 -6.12 1.44 9.76
CA VAL A 23 -6.14 2.59 10.66
C VAL A 23 -7.36 2.60 11.58
N GLU A 24 -8.48 1.98 11.21
CA GLU A 24 -9.67 1.88 12.07
C GLU A 24 -9.49 0.93 13.27
N ASN A 25 -8.40 0.12 13.30
CA ASN A 25 -8.11 -0.80 14.41
C ASN A 25 -6.60 -0.88 14.69
N PRO A 26 -6.03 0.03 15.51
CA PRO A 26 -4.58 0.04 15.79
C PRO A 26 -4.07 -1.21 16.53
N THR A 27 -4.93 -2.11 16.99
CA THR A 27 -4.57 -3.40 17.59
C THR A 27 -4.24 -4.48 16.55
N THR A 28 -4.48 -4.25 15.26
CA THR A 28 -4.29 -5.20 14.15
C THR A 28 -3.30 -4.74 13.09
N LEU A 29 -2.23 -4.02 13.47
CA LEU A 29 -1.13 -3.68 12.57
C LEU A 29 -0.51 -4.92 11.91
N SER A 30 -0.65 -6.10 12.52
CA SER A 30 -0.27 -7.39 11.93
C SER A 30 -1.19 -7.83 10.78
N ASP A 31 -2.47 -7.43 10.79
CA ASP A 31 -3.44 -7.83 9.77
C ASP A 31 -3.46 -6.86 8.59
N GLY A 32 -3.11 -5.58 8.81
CA GLY A 32 -2.97 -4.57 7.74
C GLY A 32 -1.80 -4.80 6.80
N LEU A 33 -0.87 -5.69 7.14
CA LEU A 33 0.27 -6.08 6.31
C LEU A 33 0.06 -7.36 5.50
N SER A 34 -1.08 -8.01 5.59
CA SER A 34 -1.54 -8.94 4.55
C SER A 34 -2.08 -8.13 3.37
N LEU A 35 -1.16 -7.54 2.66
CA LEU A 35 -1.20 -6.37 1.77
C LEU A 35 -2.10 -6.46 0.54
N VAL A 36 -2.88 -7.51 0.38
CA VAL A 36 -3.98 -7.58 -0.58
C VAL A 36 -5.07 -8.43 0.06
N ASP A 37 -6.22 -7.84 0.33
CA ASP A 37 -7.40 -8.60 0.75
C ASP A 37 -7.56 -9.82 -0.18
N PRO A 38 -7.66 -11.05 0.33
CA PRO A 38 -7.86 -12.26 -0.47
C PRO A 38 -8.99 -12.12 -1.50
N THR A 39 -10.01 -11.33 -1.20
CA THR A 39 -11.13 -11.02 -2.09
C THR A 39 -10.67 -10.32 -3.38
N TYR A 40 -9.65 -9.45 -3.30
CA TYR A 40 -9.08 -8.77 -4.47
C TYR A 40 -8.22 -9.71 -5.31
N GLN A 41 -7.43 -10.55 -4.66
CA GLN A 41 -6.64 -11.56 -5.38
C GLN A 41 -7.58 -12.49 -6.14
N GLU A 42 -8.68 -12.90 -5.53
CA GLU A 42 -9.69 -13.75 -6.16
C GLU A 42 -10.42 -13.02 -7.30
N ALA A 43 -10.79 -11.75 -7.12
CA ALA A 43 -11.44 -10.96 -8.17
C ALA A 43 -10.52 -10.70 -9.39
N LEU A 44 -9.20 -10.57 -9.17
CA LEU A 44 -8.21 -10.36 -10.23
C LEU A 44 -7.75 -11.65 -10.89
N LYS A 45 -7.88 -12.80 -10.22
CA LYS A 45 -7.38 -14.11 -10.72
C LYS A 45 -7.97 -14.50 -12.08
N ASP A 46 -9.26 -14.23 -12.27
CA ASP A 46 -9.99 -14.58 -13.50
C ASP A 46 -10.05 -13.43 -14.51
N TYR A 47 -9.54 -12.25 -14.17
CA TYR A 47 -9.53 -11.10 -15.05
C TYR A 47 -8.41 -11.18 -16.08
N LYS A 48 -8.78 -11.44 -17.33
CA LYS A 48 -7.87 -11.39 -18.48
C LYS A 48 -8.13 -10.12 -19.29
N PRO A 49 -7.23 -9.16 -19.16
CA PRO A 49 -7.35 -7.90 -19.90
C PRO A 49 -7.31 -8.10 -21.42
N ASN A 50 -8.11 -7.34 -22.17
CA ASN A 50 -8.09 -7.40 -23.63
C ASN A 50 -6.83 -6.73 -24.20
N LEU A 51 -5.97 -7.52 -24.86
CA LEU A 51 -4.70 -7.05 -25.44
C LEU A 51 -4.92 -6.01 -26.56
N GLU A 52 -6.01 -6.12 -27.33
CA GLU A 52 -6.34 -5.15 -28.36
C GLU A 52 -6.62 -3.76 -27.77
N ASN A 53 -7.32 -3.70 -26.65
CA ASN A 53 -7.58 -2.43 -25.96
C ASN A 53 -6.29 -1.78 -25.44
N ILE A 54 -5.28 -2.58 -25.09
CA ILE A 54 -3.96 -2.06 -24.76
C ILE A 54 -3.33 -1.39 -25.97
N ASP A 55 -3.42 -2.02 -27.11
CA ASP A 55 -2.86 -1.46 -28.35
C ASP A 55 -3.56 -0.16 -28.72
N LYS A 56 -4.87 -0.08 -28.58
CA LYS A 56 -5.63 1.15 -28.85
C LYS A 56 -5.18 2.31 -27.97
N ILE A 57 -5.07 2.11 -26.64
CA ILE A 57 -4.65 3.20 -25.76
C ILE A 57 -3.17 3.58 -25.97
N PHE A 58 -2.32 2.61 -26.32
CA PHE A 58 -0.92 2.88 -26.64
C PHE A 58 -0.78 3.74 -27.87
N ASN A 59 -1.43 3.35 -28.95
CA ASN A 59 -1.40 4.09 -30.21
C ASN A 59 -1.94 5.51 -30.01
N TYR A 60 -3.02 5.65 -29.24
CA TYR A 60 -3.56 6.95 -28.88
C TYR A 60 -2.54 7.82 -28.15
N ILE A 61 -1.89 7.29 -27.11
CA ILE A 61 -0.91 8.07 -26.33
C ILE A 61 0.33 8.42 -27.16
N GLU A 62 0.88 7.47 -27.93
CA GLU A 62 2.06 7.74 -28.79
C GLU A 62 1.78 8.79 -29.84
N LYS A 63 0.63 8.68 -30.51
CA LYS A 63 0.19 9.67 -31.49
C LYS A 63 0.07 11.06 -30.85
N ASN A 64 -0.68 11.19 -29.77
CA ASN A 64 -0.93 12.50 -29.15
C ASN A 64 0.31 13.11 -28.50
N ILE A 65 1.20 12.31 -27.89
CA ILE A 65 2.49 12.81 -27.41
C ILE A 65 3.34 13.35 -28.57
N LYS A 66 3.36 12.64 -29.72
CA LYS A 66 4.12 13.08 -30.90
C LYS A 66 3.55 14.37 -31.50
N GLU A 67 2.22 14.47 -31.61
CA GLU A 67 1.55 15.58 -32.27
C GLU A 67 1.34 16.81 -31.37
N LYS A 68 1.04 16.59 -30.08
CA LYS A 68 0.60 17.63 -29.14
C LYS A 68 1.49 17.77 -27.89
N GLY A 69 2.54 16.93 -27.75
CA GLY A 69 3.38 16.87 -26.55
C GLY A 69 2.73 16.21 -25.33
N ARG A 70 1.44 15.93 -25.39
CA ARG A 70 0.66 15.30 -24.30
C ARG A 70 -0.46 14.44 -24.85
N ALA A 71 -0.89 13.45 -24.04
CA ALA A 71 -2.08 12.66 -24.28
C ALA A 71 -3.00 12.73 -23.06
N ILE A 72 -4.27 13.03 -23.26
CA ILE A 72 -5.30 13.10 -22.21
C ILE A 72 -6.41 12.14 -22.59
N PHE A 73 -6.86 11.35 -21.62
CA PHE A 73 -8.02 10.48 -21.77
C PHE A 73 -8.77 10.31 -20.45
N TYR A 74 -10.03 9.90 -20.57
CA TYR A 74 -10.95 9.72 -19.47
C TYR A 74 -11.41 8.28 -19.42
N SER A 75 -11.62 7.76 -18.22
CA SER A 75 -12.20 6.43 -17.97
C SER A 75 -13.38 6.57 -17.06
N LYS A 76 -14.51 5.96 -17.43
CA LYS A 76 -15.75 5.97 -16.65
C LYS A 76 -16.31 4.57 -16.55
N LEU A 77 -16.72 4.17 -15.35
CA LEU A 77 -17.40 2.91 -15.11
C LEU A 77 -18.90 3.05 -15.43
N GLU A 78 -19.38 2.25 -16.37
CA GLU A 78 -20.81 2.03 -16.65
C GLU A 78 -21.27 0.77 -15.89
N LYS A 79 -21.67 0.95 -14.64
CA LYS A 79 -22.00 -0.16 -13.71
C LYS A 79 -23.08 -1.10 -14.30
N ALA A 80 -24.13 -0.56 -14.92
CA ALA A 80 -25.22 -1.36 -15.48
C ALA A 80 -24.78 -2.31 -16.60
N LYS A 81 -23.66 -2.04 -17.27
CA LYS A 81 -23.10 -2.83 -18.36
C LYS A 81 -21.88 -3.64 -17.95
N SER A 82 -21.40 -3.44 -16.72
CA SER A 82 -20.12 -3.99 -16.26
C SER A 82 -18.94 -3.62 -17.17
N GLU A 83 -18.90 -2.35 -17.61
CA GLU A 83 -17.93 -1.86 -18.59
C GLU A 83 -17.23 -0.60 -18.10
N VAL A 84 -15.93 -0.50 -18.39
CA VAL A 84 -15.19 0.77 -18.33
C VAL A 84 -15.06 1.31 -19.74
N ILE A 85 -15.61 2.51 -19.96
CA ILE A 85 -15.53 3.23 -21.23
C ILE A 85 -14.36 4.20 -21.13
N VAL A 86 -13.42 4.11 -22.08
CA VAL A 86 -12.27 5.01 -22.18
C VAL A 86 -12.43 5.92 -23.40
N THR A 87 -12.40 7.24 -23.15
CA THR A 87 -12.60 8.27 -24.18
C THR A 87 -11.45 9.25 -24.25
N ASP A 88 -11.28 9.90 -25.38
CA ASP A 88 -10.37 11.04 -25.55
C ASP A 88 -10.96 12.35 -24.97
N GLU A 89 -10.23 13.46 -25.11
CA GLU A 89 -10.66 14.79 -24.66
C GLU A 89 -11.87 15.37 -25.43
N ASN A 90 -12.26 14.76 -26.55
CA ASN A 90 -13.44 15.11 -27.34
C ASN A 90 -14.61 14.11 -27.15
N ASN A 91 -14.54 13.26 -26.14
CA ASN A 91 -15.50 12.18 -25.85
C ASN A 91 -15.58 11.07 -26.94
N ASN A 92 -14.60 10.96 -27.83
CA ASN A 92 -14.53 9.82 -28.74
C ASN A 92 -14.06 8.58 -27.99
N ILE A 93 -14.74 7.45 -28.19
CA ILE A 93 -14.40 6.19 -27.54
C ILE A 93 -13.07 5.67 -28.09
N ILE A 94 -12.08 5.48 -27.21
CA ILE A 94 -10.80 4.84 -27.53
C ILE A 94 -10.98 3.32 -27.46
N TYR A 95 -11.57 2.82 -26.34
CA TYR A 95 -11.99 1.44 -26.19
C TYR A 95 -13.00 1.27 -25.05
N ILE A 96 -13.61 0.08 -25.01
CA ILE A 96 -14.47 -0.38 -23.91
C ILE A 96 -13.86 -1.66 -23.34
N GLU A 97 -13.77 -1.77 -22.01
CA GLU A 97 -13.27 -2.95 -21.30
C GLU A 97 -14.37 -3.53 -20.41
N LYS A 98 -14.65 -4.83 -20.54
CA LYS A 98 -15.54 -5.54 -19.61
C LYS A 98 -14.81 -5.80 -18.30
N MET A 99 -15.50 -5.56 -17.19
CA MET A 99 -14.95 -5.73 -15.84
C MET A 99 -15.73 -6.82 -15.08
N PRO A 100 -15.04 -7.66 -14.28
CA PRO A 100 -15.72 -8.56 -13.35
C PRO A 100 -16.60 -7.79 -12.35
N GLU A 101 -17.78 -8.33 -12.03
CA GLU A 101 -18.72 -7.70 -11.09
C GLU A 101 -18.08 -7.38 -9.74
N LYS A 102 -17.27 -8.29 -9.19
CA LYS A 102 -16.54 -8.06 -7.96
C LYS A 102 -15.66 -6.80 -7.99
N LEU A 103 -14.99 -6.51 -9.11
CA LEU A 103 -14.18 -5.29 -9.25
C LEU A 103 -15.04 -4.03 -9.36
N ILE A 104 -16.25 -4.16 -9.89
CA ILE A 104 -17.21 -3.06 -10.00
C ILE A 104 -17.79 -2.68 -8.63
N GLU A 105 -18.09 -3.69 -7.80
CA GLU A 105 -18.58 -3.48 -6.44
C GLU A 105 -17.57 -2.73 -5.57
N MET A 106 -16.28 -2.92 -5.85
CA MET A 106 -15.19 -2.32 -5.10
C MET A 106 -14.88 -0.87 -5.49
N ALA A 107 -15.31 -0.43 -6.69
CA ALA A 107 -15.14 0.95 -7.17
C ALA A 107 -16.39 1.43 -7.90
N PRO A 108 -17.54 1.54 -7.18
CA PRO A 108 -18.86 1.65 -7.81
C PRO A 108 -19.10 2.91 -8.62
N ASN A 109 -18.33 3.96 -8.45
CA ASN A 109 -18.51 5.26 -9.11
C ASN A 109 -17.18 5.78 -9.69
N LEU A 110 -16.41 4.88 -10.33
CA LEU A 110 -15.10 5.22 -10.87
C LEU A 110 -15.20 6.18 -12.04
N GLU A 111 -14.65 7.37 -11.88
CA GLU A 111 -14.35 8.32 -12.93
C GLU A 111 -12.89 8.74 -12.83
N MET A 112 -12.15 8.69 -13.92
CA MET A 112 -10.73 9.01 -13.91
C MET A 112 -10.33 9.82 -15.14
N LYS A 113 -9.50 10.84 -14.92
CA LYS A 113 -8.76 11.57 -15.95
C LYS A 113 -7.30 11.20 -15.87
N GLN A 114 -6.68 10.88 -16.98
CA GLN A 114 -5.23 10.60 -17.06
C GLN A 114 -4.58 11.51 -18.11
N THR A 115 -3.41 12.01 -17.75
CA THR A 115 -2.58 12.85 -18.63
C THR A 115 -1.16 12.28 -18.66
N TYR A 116 -0.61 12.16 -19.86
CA TYR A 116 0.77 11.75 -20.11
C TYR A 116 1.51 12.85 -20.84
N GLU A 117 2.66 13.24 -20.32
CA GLU A 117 3.53 14.25 -20.94
C GLU A 117 4.95 13.71 -21.08
N LEU A 118 5.67 14.15 -22.11
CA LEU A 118 7.08 13.86 -22.26
C LEU A 118 7.87 15.08 -21.80
N LYS A 119 8.64 14.93 -20.70
CA LYS A 119 9.48 15.98 -20.14
C LYS A 119 10.93 15.51 -20.07
N ASN A 120 11.81 16.14 -20.86
CA ASN A 120 13.24 15.79 -20.91
C ASN A 120 13.51 14.29 -21.13
N GLY A 121 12.81 13.66 -22.08
CA GLY A 121 12.92 12.23 -22.38
C GLY A 121 12.31 11.30 -21.35
N LYS A 122 11.68 11.82 -20.29
CA LYS A 122 11.01 11.07 -19.23
C LYS A 122 9.50 11.23 -19.35
N THR A 123 8.74 10.22 -18.93
CA THR A 123 7.28 10.31 -18.90
C THR A 123 6.81 10.84 -17.57
N LEU A 124 6.05 11.91 -17.61
CA LEU A 124 5.29 12.46 -16.48
C LEU A 124 3.83 12.07 -16.65
N GLU A 125 3.27 11.51 -15.62
CA GLU A 125 1.89 11.00 -15.58
C GLU A 125 1.13 11.71 -14.48
N TYR A 126 -0.05 12.24 -14.82
CA TYR A 126 -1.01 12.77 -13.86
C TYR A 126 -2.28 11.93 -13.91
N SER A 127 -2.86 11.65 -12.77
CA SER A 127 -4.16 11.02 -12.69
C SER A 127 -5.01 11.75 -11.64
N GLU A 128 -6.26 11.97 -11.99
CA GLU A 128 -7.29 12.44 -11.08
C GLU A 128 -8.45 11.47 -11.15
N MET A 129 -8.86 10.93 -10.02
CA MET A 129 -9.88 9.89 -9.92
C MET A 129 -10.87 10.27 -8.84
N ASN A 130 -12.16 10.16 -9.19
CA ASN A 130 -13.25 10.22 -8.25
C ASN A 130 -13.85 8.82 -8.11
N THR A 131 -14.13 8.41 -6.88
CA THR A 131 -14.71 7.11 -6.58
C THR A 131 -15.37 7.13 -5.21
N GLU A 132 -15.90 5.98 -4.80
CA GLU A 132 -16.44 5.77 -3.47
C GLU A 132 -15.62 4.71 -2.73
N MET A 133 -15.25 4.99 -1.49
CA MET A 133 -14.49 4.11 -0.61
C MET A 133 -15.21 3.98 0.72
N LEU A 134 -15.54 2.75 1.13
CA LEU A 134 -16.26 2.49 2.39
C LEU A 134 -17.53 3.35 2.55
N GLY A 135 -18.28 3.54 1.45
CA GLY A 135 -19.50 4.37 1.43
C GLY A 135 -19.25 5.88 1.46
N LYS A 136 -18.00 6.34 1.34
CA LYS A 136 -17.64 7.77 1.31
C LYS A 136 -17.06 8.13 -0.05
N LYS A 137 -17.49 9.27 -0.60
CA LYS A 137 -16.90 9.81 -1.83
C LYS A 137 -15.50 10.32 -1.54
N VAL A 138 -14.56 9.91 -2.38
CA VAL A 138 -13.15 10.35 -2.29
C VAL A 138 -12.64 10.78 -3.66
N LYS A 139 -11.71 11.72 -3.63
CA LYS A 139 -10.95 12.18 -4.78
C LYS A 139 -9.49 11.84 -4.58
N MET A 140 -8.90 11.18 -5.58
CA MET A 140 -7.47 10.88 -5.57
C MET A 140 -6.79 11.65 -6.69
N LYS A 141 -5.64 12.24 -6.38
CA LYS A 141 -4.73 12.83 -7.36
C LYS A 141 -3.39 12.12 -7.29
N SER A 142 -2.79 11.84 -8.44
CA SER A 142 -1.42 11.32 -8.48
C SER A 142 -0.57 12.02 -9.52
N GLU A 143 0.71 12.16 -9.19
CA GLU A 143 1.77 12.61 -10.08
C GLU A 143 2.91 11.61 -10.02
N THR A 144 3.36 11.09 -11.16
CA THR A 144 4.44 10.10 -11.23
C THR A 144 5.40 10.46 -12.35
N LEU A 145 6.68 10.67 -12.01
CA LEU A 145 7.76 10.82 -12.97
C LEU A 145 8.51 9.50 -13.11
N ARG A 146 8.63 9.03 -14.36
CA ARG A 146 9.37 7.81 -14.68
C ARG A 146 10.78 8.14 -15.17
N LYS A 147 11.73 7.24 -14.87
CA LYS A 147 13.14 7.37 -15.28
C LYS A 147 13.34 7.30 -16.80
N THR A 148 12.46 6.60 -17.49
CA THR A 148 12.56 6.35 -18.93
C THR A 148 11.23 6.60 -19.63
N LYS A 149 11.31 6.79 -20.97
CA LYS A 149 10.12 6.79 -21.82
C LYS A 149 9.40 5.44 -21.72
N ILE A 150 8.09 5.49 -21.68
CA ILE A 150 7.24 4.29 -21.66
C ILE A 150 7.34 3.56 -23.02
N ASN A 151 7.47 2.23 -23.00
CA ASN A 151 7.38 1.39 -24.19
C ASN A 151 6.36 0.24 -24.05
N LYS A 152 5.79 -0.19 -25.16
CA LYS A 152 4.73 -1.20 -25.26
C LYS A 152 5.20 -2.58 -24.75
N LYS A 153 6.44 -2.97 -25.06
CA LYS A 153 6.99 -4.30 -24.72
C LYS A 153 7.03 -4.53 -23.20
N ASP A 154 7.46 -3.52 -22.44
CA ASP A 154 7.49 -3.59 -20.98
C ASP A 154 6.08 -3.66 -20.37
N ALA A 155 5.11 -3.02 -21.03
CA ALA A 155 3.71 -3.08 -20.63
C ALA A 155 3.12 -4.49 -20.76
N ILE A 156 3.31 -5.13 -21.91
CA ILE A 156 2.81 -6.49 -22.19
C ILE A 156 3.43 -7.51 -21.24
N LYS A 157 4.75 -7.42 -20.98
CA LYS A 157 5.48 -8.32 -20.09
C LYS A 157 4.90 -8.33 -18.68
N VAL A 158 4.46 -7.17 -18.19
CA VAL A 158 3.88 -7.03 -16.84
C VAL A 158 2.49 -7.61 -16.75
N LEU A 159 1.72 -7.53 -17.84
CA LEU A 159 0.36 -8.07 -17.90
C LEU A 159 0.33 -9.60 -17.91
N GLY A 160 1.27 -10.21 -18.62
CA GLY A 160 1.42 -11.67 -18.60
C GLY A 160 1.89 -12.22 -17.26
N SER A 161 2.29 -11.35 -16.33
CA SER A 161 2.76 -11.73 -14.99
C SER A 161 1.77 -11.35 -13.86
N LEU A 162 0.52 -11.00 -14.18
CA LEU A 162 -0.53 -10.75 -13.16
C LEU A 162 -0.84 -11.99 -12.33
N ASP A 163 -0.62 -13.20 -12.88
CA ASP A 163 -0.70 -14.45 -12.13
C ASP A 163 0.34 -14.55 -11.00
N ASN A 164 1.31 -13.60 -10.95
CA ASN A 164 2.40 -13.55 -9.99
C ASN A 164 2.52 -12.15 -9.35
N LEU A 165 1.43 -11.58 -8.81
CA LEU A 165 1.47 -10.33 -8.04
C LEU A 165 2.46 -10.39 -6.87
N ASN A 166 2.72 -11.60 -6.36
CA ASN A 166 3.69 -11.89 -5.30
C ASN A 166 5.12 -12.13 -5.80
N ASN A 167 5.38 -11.99 -7.12
CA ASN A 167 6.73 -12.18 -7.64
C ASN A 167 7.57 -10.92 -7.41
N PRO A 168 8.62 -10.97 -6.57
CA PRO A 168 9.47 -9.81 -6.28
C PRO A 168 10.22 -9.26 -7.51
N SER A 169 10.30 -10.05 -8.62
CA SER A 169 10.90 -9.58 -9.88
C SER A 169 10.03 -8.54 -10.62
N ASN A 170 8.76 -8.37 -10.24
CA ASN A 170 7.82 -7.43 -10.85
C ASN A 170 7.82 -6.04 -10.18
N ASN A 171 8.98 -5.55 -9.81
CA ASN A 171 9.12 -4.29 -9.09
C ASN A 171 8.53 -3.09 -9.85
N ILE A 172 7.37 -2.64 -9.37
CA ILE A 172 6.65 -1.48 -9.91
C ILE A 172 7.42 -0.16 -9.71
N TYR A 173 8.29 -0.11 -8.70
CA TYR A 173 9.05 1.11 -8.35
C TYR A 173 10.37 1.23 -9.12
N SER A 174 10.85 0.18 -9.79
CA SER A 174 12.18 0.19 -10.46
C SER A 174 12.35 1.32 -11.48
N ASN A 175 11.27 1.70 -12.16
CA ASN A 175 11.26 2.74 -13.19
C ASN A 175 10.63 4.06 -12.71
N ILE A 176 10.27 4.18 -11.44
CA ILE A 176 9.74 5.41 -10.87
C ILE A 176 10.89 6.24 -10.31
N GLN A 177 11.00 7.49 -10.71
CA GLN A 177 11.92 8.46 -10.12
C GLN A 177 11.31 9.11 -8.90
N TYR A 178 10.04 9.54 -8.99
CA TYR A 178 9.21 9.91 -7.87
C TYR A 178 7.73 9.64 -8.19
N SER A 179 6.92 9.49 -7.15
CA SER A 179 5.47 9.47 -7.25
C SER A 179 4.88 10.15 -6.01
N LYS A 180 3.84 10.95 -6.23
CA LYS A 180 3.03 11.56 -5.19
C LYS A 180 1.58 11.17 -5.41
N ILE A 181 0.89 10.79 -4.34
CA ILE A 181 -0.55 10.49 -4.34
C ILE A 181 -1.15 11.25 -3.18
N GLU A 182 -2.26 11.92 -3.45
CA GLU A 182 -3.05 12.66 -2.47
C GLU A 182 -4.49 12.17 -2.54
N ILE A 183 -5.08 11.94 -1.37
CA ILE A 183 -6.48 11.54 -1.24
C ILE A 183 -7.21 12.59 -0.45
N TYR A 184 -8.37 12.97 -0.96
CA TYR A 184 -9.24 14.00 -0.41
C TYR A 184 -10.61 13.40 -0.11
N ASP A 185 -11.26 13.89 0.94
CA ASP A 185 -12.66 13.61 1.23
C ASP A 185 -13.61 14.35 0.26
N GLU A 186 -14.91 14.17 0.45
CA GLU A 186 -15.96 14.83 -0.34
C GLU A 186 -15.99 16.37 -0.20
N ASN A 187 -15.39 16.90 0.87
CA ASN A 187 -15.26 18.34 1.14
C ASN A 187 -13.94 18.93 0.63
N ASN A 188 -13.13 18.13 -0.13
CA ASN A 188 -11.79 18.45 -0.58
C ASN A 188 -10.76 18.64 0.56
N ASN A 189 -10.99 18.12 1.75
CA ASN A 189 -9.96 18.06 2.78
C ASN A 189 -8.98 16.93 2.45
N LEU A 190 -7.68 17.21 2.57
CA LEU A 190 -6.63 16.23 2.37
C LEU A 190 -6.61 15.23 3.54
N ILE A 191 -6.86 13.96 3.28
CA ILE A 191 -6.91 12.91 4.30
C ILE A 191 -5.67 12.02 4.31
N LEU A 192 -4.97 11.90 3.17
CA LEU A 192 -3.76 11.10 3.07
C LEU A 192 -2.85 11.61 1.97
N THR A 193 -1.54 11.61 2.24
CA THR A 193 -0.49 11.82 1.25
C THR A 193 0.47 10.64 1.23
N MET A 194 0.77 10.11 0.05
CA MET A 194 1.81 9.12 -0.15
C MET A 194 2.87 9.68 -1.11
N ASN A 195 4.13 9.63 -0.70
CA ASN A 195 5.25 10.06 -1.52
C ASN A 195 6.25 8.91 -1.67
N TYR A 196 6.71 8.66 -2.90
CA TYR A 196 7.82 7.76 -3.18
C TYR A 196 8.95 8.50 -3.89
N LYS A 197 10.15 8.41 -3.35
CA LYS A 197 11.37 8.96 -3.96
C LYS A 197 12.59 8.27 -3.39
N ASN A 198 13.58 7.94 -4.23
CA ASN A 198 14.87 7.40 -3.80
C ASN A 198 14.76 6.19 -2.84
N ASN A 199 13.96 5.19 -3.20
CA ASN A 199 13.70 3.99 -2.40
C ASN A 199 13.07 4.26 -1.01
N LYS A 200 12.49 5.42 -0.84
CA LYS A 200 11.76 5.81 0.36
C LYS A 200 10.31 6.08 0.01
N MET A 201 9.40 5.42 0.68
CA MET A 201 7.96 5.75 0.65
C MET A 201 7.58 6.39 1.98
N THR A 202 6.85 7.49 1.91
CA THR A 202 6.32 8.18 3.08
C THR A 202 4.82 8.25 2.93
N ILE A 203 4.08 7.87 3.97
CA ILE A 203 2.63 7.98 4.05
C ILE A 203 2.32 8.87 5.23
N GLU A 204 1.55 9.92 5.00
CA GLU A 204 1.16 10.91 6.01
C GLU A 204 -0.36 11.03 6.01
N GLN A 205 -0.97 10.98 7.19
CA GLN A 205 -2.41 11.14 7.39
C GLN A 205 -2.70 11.75 8.76
N GLU A 206 -3.87 12.35 8.88
CA GLU A 206 -4.42 12.77 10.17
C GLU A 206 -5.41 11.72 10.68
N VAL A 207 -5.24 11.29 11.92
CA VAL A 207 -6.11 10.30 12.57
C VAL A 207 -6.49 10.84 13.94
N GLU A 208 -7.78 11.15 14.15
CA GLU A 208 -8.30 11.65 15.43
C GLU A 208 -7.51 12.84 15.99
N GLY A 209 -7.15 13.80 15.12
CA GLY A 209 -6.37 14.99 15.48
C GLY A 209 -4.86 14.74 15.65
N ASN A 210 -4.38 13.51 15.43
CA ASN A 210 -2.97 13.18 15.46
C ASN A 210 -2.39 13.05 14.04
N GLN A 211 -1.18 13.59 13.85
CA GLN A 211 -0.43 13.42 12.60
C GLN A 211 0.30 12.07 12.61
N ALA A 212 -0.20 11.11 11.83
CA ALA A 212 0.44 9.82 11.64
C ALA A 212 1.32 9.85 10.40
N LYS A 213 2.55 9.33 10.52
CA LYS A 213 3.52 9.22 9.43
C LYS A 213 4.18 7.87 9.43
N MET A 214 4.13 7.17 8.31
CA MET A 214 4.88 5.95 8.07
C MET A 214 5.97 6.20 7.04
N ILE A 215 7.17 5.68 7.30
CA ILE A 215 8.31 5.75 6.40
C ILE A 215 8.77 4.33 6.11
N TYR A 216 8.70 3.94 4.84
CA TYR A 216 9.23 2.68 4.37
C TYR A 216 10.52 2.94 3.58
N LEU A 217 11.63 2.44 4.10
CA LEU A 217 12.96 2.52 3.50
C LEU A 217 13.26 1.18 2.84
N PHE A 218 13.23 1.14 1.51
CA PHE A 218 13.50 -0.08 0.75
C PHE A 218 15.02 -0.33 0.65
N ASP A 219 15.47 -1.55 0.92
CA ASP A 219 16.86 -1.97 0.77
C ASP A 219 17.27 -1.95 -0.71
N ASN A 220 16.36 -2.40 -1.58
CA ASN A 220 16.48 -2.26 -3.02
C ASN A 220 15.10 -2.18 -3.68
N THR A 221 15.08 -1.75 -4.95
CA THR A 221 13.85 -1.57 -5.71
C THR A 221 13.26 -2.89 -6.25
N ASN A 222 13.95 -4.02 -6.13
CA ASN A 222 13.52 -5.31 -6.65
C ASN A 222 12.86 -6.21 -5.61
N SER A 223 13.01 -5.89 -4.31
CA SER A 223 12.34 -6.58 -3.23
C SER A 223 11.46 -5.61 -2.45
N MET A 224 10.33 -6.08 -1.99
CA MET A 224 9.51 -5.36 -1.00
C MET A 224 10.08 -5.64 0.40
N SER A 225 11.40 -5.41 0.54
CA SER A 225 12.15 -5.62 1.78
C SER A 225 12.79 -4.32 2.21
N GLY A 226 12.90 -4.12 3.52
CA GLY A 226 13.46 -2.90 4.08
C GLY A 226 12.99 -2.66 5.51
N ARG A 227 13.03 -1.41 5.92
CA ARG A 227 12.68 -0.96 7.26
C ARG A 227 11.43 -0.08 7.22
N LEU A 228 10.46 -0.38 8.07
CA LEU A 228 9.27 0.44 8.29
C LEU A 228 9.41 1.18 9.63
N GLU A 229 9.22 2.49 9.59
CA GLU A 229 9.18 3.37 10.75
C GLU A 229 7.79 4.03 10.82
N THR A 230 7.23 4.10 12.02
CA THR A 230 5.96 4.79 12.27
C THR A 230 6.16 5.92 13.27
N TYR A 231 5.58 7.07 12.98
CA TYR A 231 5.65 8.28 13.80
C TYR A 231 4.23 8.75 14.12
N ILE A 232 4.02 9.25 15.32
CA ILE A 232 2.80 9.96 15.74
C ILE A 232 3.21 11.32 16.28
N ASN A 233 2.63 12.39 15.74
CA ASN A 233 2.98 13.77 16.10
C ASN A 233 4.51 14.05 16.09
N GLY A 234 5.20 13.47 15.11
CA GLY A 234 6.64 13.60 14.95
C GLY A 234 7.50 12.67 15.82
N ASN A 235 6.92 11.98 16.80
CA ASN A 235 7.64 11.03 17.65
C ASN A 235 7.67 9.65 17.02
N LEU A 236 8.85 9.02 16.99
CA LEU A 236 9.00 7.64 16.55
C LEU A 236 8.30 6.71 17.55
N VAL A 237 7.29 5.95 17.08
CA VAL A 237 6.53 5.01 17.93
C VAL A 237 6.83 3.55 17.60
N SER A 238 7.25 3.22 16.37
CA SER A 238 7.67 1.86 16.05
C SER A 238 8.69 1.79 14.93
N VAL A 239 9.50 0.73 14.96
CA VAL A 239 10.43 0.32 13.89
C VAL A 239 10.33 -1.18 13.71
N MET A 240 10.21 -1.64 12.47
CA MET A 240 10.24 -3.08 12.17
C MET A 240 10.92 -3.36 10.84
N GLN A 241 11.41 -4.58 10.68
CA GLN A 241 11.95 -5.08 9.43
C GLN A 241 10.84 -5.74 8.61
N ILE A 242 10.89 -5.52 7.30
CA ILE A 242 9.98 -6.13 6.32
C ILE A 242 10.82 -6.93 5.33
N LYS A 243 10.41 -8.15 5.03
CA LYS A 243 11.03 -9.01 4.03
C LYS A 243 9.96 -9.57 3.10
N ASN A 244 10.08 -9.30 1.80
CA ASN A 244 9.09 -9.72 0.80
C ASN A 244 7.66 -9.34 1.19
N SER A 245 7.45 -8.07 1.59
CA SER A 245 6.16 -7.52 2.05
C SER A 245 5.62 -8.09 3.37
N ILE A 246 6.39 -8.90 4.10
CA ILE A 246 5.97 -9.53 5.36
C ILE A 246 6.88 -9.05 6.48
N PRO A 247 6.35 -8.67 7.65
CA PRO A 247 7.17 -8.41 8.84
C PRO A 247 8.03 -9.63 9.20
N GLU A 248 9.33 -9.41 9.31
CA GLU A 248 10.32 -10.48 9.56
C GLU A 248 11.54 -9.89 10.27
N GLY A 249 11.89 -10.40 11.45
CA GLY A 249 13.02 -9.94 12.22
C GLY A 249 12.65 -9.09 13.44
N GLU A 250 13.58 -8.27 13.92
CA GLU A 250 13.39 -7.45 15.10
C GLU A 250 12.38 -6.33 14.90
N ALA A 251 11.47 -6.15 15.86
CA ALA A 251 10.57 -5.03 15.99
C ALA A 251 10.76 -4.32 17.32
N LYS A 252 10.65 -2.99 17.30
CA LYS A 252 10.74 -2.11 18.46
C LYS A 252 9.54 -1.18 18.50
N ILE A 253 9.02 -0.95 19.71
CA ILE A 253 7.99 0.04 20.01
C ILE A 253 8.57 1.01 21.05
N PHE A 254 8.23 2.28 20.94
CA PHE A 254 8.75 3.35 21.78
C PHE A 254 7.63 4.10 22.47
N TYR A 255 7.89 4.60 23.66
CA TYR A 255 7.09 5.62 24.31
C TYR A 255 7.13 6.95 23.54
N PRO A 256 6.18 7.86 23.73
CA PRO A 256 6.25 9.22 23.18
C PRO A 256 7.53 9.99 23.61
N SER A 257 8.12 9.65 24.73
CA SER A 257 9.41 10.17 25.22
C SER A 257 10.63 9.68 24.40
N GLY A 258 10.44 8.74 23.45
CA GLY A 258 11.50 8.11 22.67
C GLY A 258 12.20 6.95 23.38
N LYS A 259 11.84 6.63 24.63
CA LYS A 259 12.37 5.47 25.34
C LYS A 259 11.75 4.18 24.82
N LEU A 260 12.52 3.08 24.86
CA LEU A 260 12.06 1.78 24.41
C LEU A 260 10.94 1.26 25.32
N LEU A 261 9.76 0.98 24.70
CA LEU A 261 8.64 0.32 25.37
C LEU A 261 8.70 -1.19 25.18
N SER A 262 8.97 -1.65 23.95
CA SER A 262 8.96 -3.09 23.67
C SER A 262 9.98 -3.47 22.60
N ILE A 263 10.51 -4.69 22.71
CA ILE A 263 11.35 -5.33 21.70
C ILE A 263 10.98 -6.80 21.57
N PHE A 264 10.82 -7.27 20.34
CA PHE A 264 10.49 -8.66 20.04
C PHE A 264 10.89 -9.03 18.62
N ASN A 265 10.88 -10.32 18.31
CA ASN A 265 11.08 -10.81 16.95
C ASN A 265 9.75 -11.22 16.29
N ILE A 266 9.70 -10.98 15.00
CA ILE A 266 8.59 -11.40 14.12
C ILE A 266 9.14 -12.45 13.14
N LYS A 267 8.37 -13.52 12.95
CA LYS A 267 8.65 -14.55 11.95
C LYS A 267 7.39 -14.82 11.14
N LYS A 268 7.49 -14.62 9.81
CA LYS A 268 6.34 -14.75 8.90
C LYS A 268 5.10 -13.96 9.35
N GLY A 269 5.30 -12.70 9.78
CA GLY A 269 4.24 -11.81 10.24
C GLY A 269 3.70 -12.08 11.66
N LYS A 270 4.29 -13.01 12.41
CA LYS A 270 3.82 -13.41 13.76
C LYS A 270 4.93 -13.25 14.80
N PRO A 271 4.62 -12.81 16.03
CA PRO A 271 5.58 -12.81 17.13
C PRO A 271 6.17 -14.21 17.36
N GLU A 272 7.48 -14.27 17.56
CA GLU A 272 8.24 -15.50 17.78
C GLU A 272 9.36 -15.28 18.79
N GLY A 273 9.49 -16.15 19.79
CA GLY A 273 10.51 -16.07 20.83
C GLY A 273 10.12 -15.11 21.94
N ILE A 274 11.10 -14.46 22.53
CA ILE A 274 10.93 -13.61 23.70
C ILE A 274 10.53 -12.20 23.30
N MET A 275 9.42 -11.71 23.85
CA MET A 275 9.04 -10.29 23.87
C MET A 275 9.41 -9.73 25.25
N LYS A 276 10.06 -8.58 25.26
CA LYS A 276 10.32 -7.80 26.47
C LYS A 276 9.62 -6.45 26.37
N THR A 277 8.98 -6.03 27.46
CA THR A 277 8.51 -4.66 27.62
C THR A 277 9.24 -3.98 28.78
N TYR A 278 9.28 -2.66 28.74
CA TYR A 278 10.02 -1.86 29.69
C TYR A 278 9.18 -0.71 30.20
N TYR A 279 9.36 -0.34 31.45
CA TYR A 279 8.87 0.93 31.99
C TYR A 279 9.66 2.12 31.42
N GLU A 280 9.14 3.33 31.53
CA GLU A 280 9.86 4.54 31.10
C GLU A 280 11.18 4.78 31.85
N ASN A 281 11.34 4.22 33.05
CA ASN A 281 12.62 4.24 33.80
C ASN A 281 13.67 3.25 33.24
N GLY A 282 13.30 2.45 32.20
CA GLY A 282 14.16 1.48 31.53
C GLY A 282 14.20 0.10 32.17
N LYS A 283 13.56 -0.11 33.32
CA LYS A 283 13.45 -1.43 33.94
C LYS A 283 12.47 -2.31 33.20
N THR A 284 12.71 -3.62 33.21
CA THR A 284 11.81 -4.60 32.58
C THR A 284 10.44 -4.56 33.25
N MET A 285 9.39 -4.48 32.44
CA MET A 285 8.00 -4.57 32.87
C MET A 285 7.48 -5.99 32.67
N THR A 286 7.63 -6.57 31.45
CA THR A 286 7.22 -7.95 31.20
C THR A 286 8.26 -8.70 30.37
N ILE A 287 8.30 -10.02 30.55
CA ILE A 287 8.97 -10.97 29.65
C ILE A 287 7.96 -12.03 29.29
N ILE A 288 7.67 -12.20 27.99
CA ILE A 288 6.65 -13.13 27.51
C ILE A 288 7.24 -13.98 26.39
N ASN A 289 7.01 -15.29 26.40
CA ASN A 289 7.42 -16.19 25.35
C ASN A 289 6.30 -16.40 24.34
N PHE A 290 6.63 -16.25 23.05
CA PHE A 290 5.71 -16.48 21.92
C PHE A 290 6.21 -17.62 21.04
N LYS A 291 5.26 -18.37 20.49
CA LYS A 291 5.50 -19.38 19.47
C LYS A 291 4.38 -19.30 18.43
N ASN A 292 4.75 -19.06 17.16
CA ASN A 292 3.80 -18.90 16.05
C ASN A 292 2.68 -17.87 16.33
N GLY A 293 2.98 -16.78 17.04
CA GLY A 293 2.05 -15.69 17.34
C GLY A 293 1.20 -15.85 18.58
N VAL A 294 1.32 -16.97 19.31
CA VAL A 294 0.60 -17.20 20.56
C VAL A 294 1.56 -17.34 21.73
N GLN A 295 1.12 -17.01 22.93
CA GLN A 295 1.90 -17.19 24.16
C GLN A 295 2.16 -18.68 24.39
N ASP A 296 3.42 -19.07 24.53
CA ASP A 296 3.84 -20.46 24.81
C ASP A 296 5.14 -20.44 25.62
N GLY A 297 5.04 -20.75 26.88
CA GLY A 297 6.13 -20.66 27.85
C GLY A 297 5.83 -19.72 29.01
N GLU A 298 6.85 -19.32 29.75
CA GLU A 298 6.70 -18.40 30.88
C GLU A 298 6.38 -16.98 30.42
N ALA A 299 5.45 -16.34 31.15
CA ALA A 299 5.26 -14.90 31.18
C ALA A 299 5.51 -14.40 32.60
N ILE A 300 6.33 -13.34 32.70
CA ILE A 300 6.75 -12.77 33.99
C ILE A 300 6.45 -11.27 33.94
N GLU A 301 5.79 -10.78 34.97
CA GLU A 301 5.54 -9.37 35.21
C GLU A 301 6.38 -8.88 36.40
N TYR A 302 6.94 -7.67 36.25
CA TYR A 302 7.75 -7.00 37.26
C TYR A 302 7.14 -5.64 37.61
N ASP A 303 7.33 -5.19 38.85
CA ASP A 303 7.04 -3.80 39.23
C ASP A 303 8.16 -2.83 38.78
N GLU A 304 7.94 -1.53 38.96
CA GLU A 304 8.93 -0.48 38.64
C GLU A 304 10.23 -0.57 39.48
N ASN A 305 10.23 -1.34 40.57
CA ASN A 305 11.40 -1.62 41.38
C ASN A 305 12.21 -2.82 40.86
N GLY A 306 11.60 -3.64 40.00
CA GLY A 306 12.19 -4.85 39.43
C GLY A 306 11.85 -6.12 40.22
N ASN A 307 10.90 -6.06 41.16
CA ASN A 307 10.40 -7.23 41.86
C ASN A 307 9.38 -7.96 40.99
N VAL A 308 9.36 -9.29 41.06
CA VAL A 308 8.38 -10.10 40.36
C VAL A 308 7.00 -9.91 40.98
N VAL A 309 6.02 -9.48 40.18
CA VAL A 309 4.63 -9.34 40.57
C VAL A 309 3.86 -10.62 40.29
N GLU A 310 4.05 -11.17 39.07
CA GLU A 310 3.34 -12.37 38.63
C GLU A 310 4.21 -13.26 37.74
N LYS A 311 3.96 -14.58 37.82
CA LYS A 311 4.47 -15.58 36.86
C LYS A 311 3.34 -16.47 36.42
N VAL A 312 3.18 -16.62 35.11
CA VAL A 312 2.16 -17.44 34.49
C VAL A 312 2.81 -18.34 33.45
N LEU A 313 2.37 -19.59 33.39
CA LEU A 313 2.81 -20.52 32.36
C LEU A 313 1.71 -20.69 31.30
N TYR A 314 2.07 -20.40 30.07
CA TYR A 314 1.18 -20.55 28.90
C TYR A 314 1.54 -21.78 28.08
N LYS A 315 0.51 -22.39 27.48
CA LYS A 315 0.66 -23.40 26.45
C LYS A 315 -0.36 -23.17 25.35
N ASN A 316 0.11 -22.93 24.10
CA ASN A 316 -0.76 -22.64 22.96
C ASN A 316 -1.80 -21.53 23.26
N GLY A 317 -1.39 -20.45 23.91
CA GLY A 317 -2.23 -19.30 24.26
C GLY A 317 -3.14 -19.49 25.48
N LYS A 318 -3.08 -20.63 26.16
CA LYS A 318 -3.89 -20.93 27.37
C LYS A 318 -2.99 -20.98 28.61
N ILE A 319 -3.48 -20.40 29.71
CA ILE A 319 -2.83 -20.53 31.03
C ILE A 319 -2.92 -21.97 31.50
N ILE A 320 -1.80 -22.55 31.92
CA ILE A 320 -1.73 -23.91 32.48
C ILE A 320 -1.19 -23.92 33.94
N LYS A 321 -0.61 -22.78 34.39
CA LYS A 321 -0.14 -22.62 35.77
C LYS A 321 0.08 -21.12 36.08
#